data_4eda2eebf70418d7d8ba82c9392d9ec7
#
_entry.id   4eda2eebf70418d7d8ba82c9392d9ec7
#
_cell.length_a   1.000
_cell.length_b   1.000
_cell.length_c   1.000
_cell.angle_alpha   90.00
_cell.angle_beta   90.00
_cell.angle_gamma   90.00
#
_symmetry.space_group_name_H-M   'P 1'
#
loop_
_entity.id
_entity.type
_entity.pdbx_description
1 polymer ?
#
loop_
_entity_poly.entity_id
_entity_poly.type
_entity_poly.pdbx_seq_one_letter_code
_entity_poly.pdbx_strand_id
1 'polypeptide(L)'
;MKKNDYFIGECVDQSHDGKGIVKYEGFTYFVNGMITGEVGQIKCIKMLKNYGVGRLIELQKPSPERVNPKCHIYQGCGGCHLMHLSSKGQQEFKTKRVKDCMERIGHLEVDVQPCLMQEDPWYYRNKVQMPLGYDKNGQLVTGFYKQRTNDIIACDECLIQNKESNAVIQRVKELFVKYDIKPYDKTTHKGNIKHVLTKKGYHSEEFMLCFITYQKTIKHIDQIVETLVKEFPHIKTIIQNINERHDNVILGDEEKILYGKGYIYDTLLDNQYKISLKSFYQINPIQVEKLYQTAIDLAHLTKESTVLDAYCGIGTITLSLAKHVKKVYGVEVVPQAIEDAKNNALLNKIDNAEFVCDDAGKYMVELVKKNTHLDVFFVDPPRKGCSEEFLEHLLQASPKEIIYISCDVATQARDAKYLNEHGYTITNCQPVDMFPHTFHIENILRFEKS
;
A
#
# COMPACT_ATOMS: atom_id res chain seq x y z
N MET A 1 -15.81 -7.51 -35.35
CA MET A 1 -16.63 -7.59 -34.11
C MET A 1 -17.14 -6.23 -33.70
N LYS A 2 -18.37 -6.13 -33.12
CA LYS A 2 -19.02 -4.90 -32.68
C LYS A 2 -19.33 -4.97 -31.19
N LYS A 3 -19.66 -3.85 -30.56
CA LYS A 3 -20.17 -3.80 -29.20
C LYS A 3 -21.42 -4.69 -29.07
N ASN A 4 -21.51 -5.47 -28.02
CA ASN A 4 -22.53 -6.47 -27.68
C ASN A 4 -22.44 -7.81 -28.41
N ASP A 5 -21.50 -8.02 -29.32
CA ASP A 5 -21.25 -9.33 -29.91
C ASP A 5 -20.69 -10.31 -28.85
N TYR A 6 -20.95 -11.60 -29.06
CA TYR A 6 -20.47 -12.70 -28.22
C TYR A 6 -19.44 -13.52 -28.97
N PHE A 7 -18.42 -14.00 -28.28
CA PHE A 7 -17.42 -14.91 -28.82
C PHE A 7 -16.91 -15.86 -27.74
N ILE A 8 -16.35 -16.98 -28.13
CA ILE A 8 -15.63 -17.89 -27.25
C ILE A 8 -14.15 -17.58 -27.43
N GLY A 9 -13.44 -17.38 -26.30
CA GLY A 9 -12.02 -17.06 -26.32
C GLY A 9 -11.27 -17.68 -25.17
N GLU A 10 -9.99 -17.95 -25.42
CA GLU A 10 -9.04 -18.42 -24.42
C GLU A 10 -8.24 -17.24 -23.85
N CYS A 11 -8.09 -17.22 -22.54
CA CYS A 11 -7.22 -16.29 -21.85
C CYS A 11 -5.78 -16.76 -21.96
N VAL A 12 -4.99 -16.04 -22.77
CA VAL A 12 -3.59 -16.42 -23.06
C VAL A 12 -2.60 -15.87 -22.03
N ASP A 13 -2.97 -14.80 -21.31
CA ASP A 13 -2.13 -14.15 -20.29
C ASP A 13 -2.98 -13.26 -19.38
N GLN A 14 -2.38 -12.67 -18.36
CA GLN A 14 -3.00 -11.64 -17.50
C GLN A 14 -2.23 -10.33 -17.60
N SER A 15 -2.98 -9.22 -17.64
CA SER A 15 -2.42 -7.87 -17.62
C SER A 15 -1.89 -7.49 -16.24
N HIS A 16 -1.10 -6.42 -16.16
CA HIS A 16 -0.54 -5.90 -14.91
C HIS A 16 -1.56 -5.59 -13.81
N ASP A 17 -2.83 -5.37 -14.17
CA ASP A 17 -3.94 -5.10 -13.26
C ASP A 17 -4.87 -6.32 -13.05
N GLY A 18 -4.40 -7.53 -13.43
CA GLY A 18 -5.08 -8.80 -13.18
C GLY A 18 -6.25 -9.12 -14.11
N LYS A 19 -6.41 -8.39 -15.23
CA LYS A 19 -7.41 -8.75 -16.25
C LYS A 19 -6.87 -9.82 -17.17
N GLY A 20 -7.70 -10.79 -17.53
CA GLY A 20 -7.36 -11.75 -18.57
C GLY A 20 -7.14 -11.08 -19.93
N ILE A 21 -6.11 -11.50 -20.63
CA ILE A 21 -5.79 -11.11 -22.01
C ILE A 21 -6.29 -12.22 -22.93
N VAL A 22 -7.30 -11.91 -23.73
CA VAL A 22 -7.90 -12.84 -24.69
C VAL A 22 -7.62 -12.37 -26.09
N LYS A 23 -7.11 -13.25 -26.95
CA LYS A 23 -6.92 -12.98 -28.39
C LYS A 23 -8.03 -13.64 -29.19
N TYR A 24 -8.73 -12.85 -29.99
CA TYR A 24 -9.77 -13.36 -30.88
C TYR A 24 -9.64 -12.67 -32.25
N GLU A 25 -9.53 -13.48 -33.32
CA GLU A 25 -9.32 -13.00 -34.73
C GLU A 25 -8.21 -11.93 -34.84
N GLY A 26 -7.07 -12.15 -34.16
CA GLY A 26 -5.93 -11.24 -34.18
C GLY A 26 -6.09 -9.96 -33.33
N PHE A 27 -7.25 -9.76 -32.66
CA PHE A 27 -7.51 -8.61 -31.84
C PHE A 27 -7.47 -8.96 -30.34
N THR A 28 -6.97 -8.05 -29.51
CA THR A 28 -6.78 -8.28 -28.06
C THR A 28 -7.96 -7.74 -27.26
N TYR A 29 -8.46 -8.53 -26.33
CA TYR A 29 -9.52 -8.16 -25.38
C TYR A 29 -9.04 -8.29 -23.95
N PHE A 30 -9.32 -7.28 -23.12
CA PHE A 30 -9.13 -7.33 -21.67
C PHE A 30 -10.44 -7.75 -20.99
N VAL A 31 -10.41 -8.84 -20.25
CA VAL A 31 -11.59 -9.45 -19.62
C VAL A 31 -11.38 -9.59 -18.12
N ASN A 32 -12.18 -8.86 -17.33
CA ASN A 32 -12.09 -8.97 -15.87
C ASN A 32 -12.45 -10.38 -15.40
N GLY A 33 -11.65 -10.90 -14.44
CA GLY A 33 -11.92 -12.15 -13.75
C GLY A 33 -11.62 -13.41 -14.55
N MET A 34 -10.98 -13.32 -15.72
CA MET A 34 -10.40 -14.47 -16.41
C MET A 34 -8.94 -14.70 -16.00
N ILE A 35 -8.59 -15.97 -15.88
CA ILE A 35 -7.26 -16.47 -15.51
C ILE A 35 -6.62 -17.11 -16.75
N THR A 36 -5.30 -17.05 -16.87
CA THR A 36 -4.56 -17.70 -17.97
C THR A 36 -4.94 -19.17 -18.11
N GLY A 37 -5.17 -19.62 -19.36
CA GLY A 37 -5.58 -20.98 -19.72
C GLY A 37 -7.10 -21.24 -19.63
N GLU A 38 -7.90 -20.27 -19.19
CA GLU A 38 -9.36 -20.40 -19.17
C GLU A 38 -9.99 -20.14 -20.53
N VAL A 39 -11.05 -20.88 -20.81
CA VAL A 39 -11.90 -20.68 -22.00
C VAL A 39 -13.30 -20.31 -21.55
N GLY A 40 -13.90 -19.29 -22.17
CA GLY A 40 -15.23 -18.85 -21.81
C GLY A 40 -15.93 -18.05 -22.90
N GLN A 41 -17.25 -17.92 -22.75
CA GLN A 41 -18.06 -17.03 -23.57
C GLN A 41 -17.92 -15.59 -23.07
N ILE A 42 -17.50 -14.71 -23.96
CA ILE A 42 -17.20 -13.32 -23.67
C ILE A 42 -18.13 -12.42 -24.48
N LYS A 43 -18.70 -11.41 -23.81
CA LYS A 43 -19.46 -10.34 -24.46
C LYS A 43 -18.54 -9.13 -24.66
N CYS A 44 -18.44 -8.61 -25.88
CA CYS A 44 -17.74 -7.37 -26.17
C CYS A 44 -18.50 -6.17 -25.58
N ILE A 45 -17.91 -5.49 -24.59
CA ILE A 45 -18.51 -4.32 -23.91
C ILE A 45 -18.12 -3.01 -24.60
N LYS A 46 -16.89 -2.92 -25.08
CA LYS A 46 -16.35 -1.72 -25.71
C LYS A 46 -15.25 -2.10 -26.70
N MET A 47 -15.26 -1.46 -27.87
CA MET A 47 -14.16 -1.51 -28.84
C MET A 47 -13.39 -0.20 -28.79
N LEU A 48 -12.09 -0.27 -28.79
CA LEU A 48 -11.14 0.81 -28.91
C LEU A 48 -10.27 0.58 -30.14
N LYS A 49 -9.45 1.54 -30.53
CA LYS A 49 -8.62 1.45 -31.75
C LYS A 49 -7.69 0.20 -31.74
N ASN A 50 -7.08 -0.10 -30.60
CA ASN A 50 -6.03 -1.11 -30.48
C ASN A 50 -6.41 -2.32 -29.62
N TYR A 51 -7.53 -2.26 -28.88
CA TYR A 51 -8.00 -3.35 -28.01
C TYR A 51 -9.49 -3.25 -27.72
N GLY A 52 -10.06 -4.35 -27.26
CA GLY A 52 -11.43 -4.44 -26.78
C GLY A 52 -11.50 -4.65 -25.26
N VAL A 53 -12.67 -4.37 -24.70
CA VAL A 53 -13.02 -4.73 -23.33
C VAL A 53 -14.13 -5.77 -23.38
N GLY A 54 -13.90 -6.92 -22.77
CA GLY A 54 -14.84 -8.01 -22.67
C GLY A 54 -15.39 -8.18 -21.25
N ARG A 55 -16.56 -8.83 -21.18
CA ARG A 55 -17.15 -9.35 -19.94
C ARG A 55 -17.30 -10.85 -20.09
N LEU A 56 -16.74 -11.61 -19.16
CA LEU A 56 -17.00 -13.05 -19.06
C LEU A 56 -18.47 -13.25 -18.72
N ILE A 57 -19.17 -14.03 -19.55
CA ILE A 57 -20.58 -14.40 -19.38
C ILE A 57 -20.68 -15.79 -18.78
N GLU A 58 -19.94 -16.74 -19.36
CA GLU A 58 -19.93 -18.12 -18.94
C GLU A 58 -18.52 -18.70 -19.06
N LEU A 59 -18.07 -19.37 -18.01
CA LEU A 59 -16.78 -20.05 -17.99
C LEU A 59 -16.99 -21.51 -18.44
N GLN A 60 -16.36 -21.88 -19.54
CA GLN A 60 -16.46 -23.22 -20.12
C GLN A 60 -15.39 -24.18 -19.66
N LYS A 61 -14.15 -23.65 -19.53
CA LYS A 61 -13.00 -24.40 -19.02
C LYS A 61 -12.30 -23.57 -17.96
N PRO A 62 -12.46 -23.92 -16.68
CA PRO A 62 -11.76 -23.22 -15.58
C PRO A 62 -10.29 -23.58 -15.52
N SER A 63 -9.48 -22.65 -15.00
CA SER A 63 -8.10 -22.89 -14.58
C SER A 63 -8.06 -23.73 -13.29
N PRO A 64 -7.09 -24.63 -13.09
CA PRO A 64 -6.90 -25.32 -11.80
C PRO A 64 -6.60 -24.34 -10.63
N GLU A 65 -6.11 -23.15 -10.95
CA GLU A 65 -5.83 -22.10 -9.96
C GLU A 65 -7.06 -21.23 -9.64
N ARG A 66 -8.24 -21.53 -10.21
CA ARG A 66 -9.46 -20.81 -9.90
C ARG A 66 -10.06 -21.26 -8.58
N VAL A 67 -10.38 -20.28 -7.74
CA VAL A 67 -11.12 -20.48 -6.48
C VAL A 67 -12.34 -19.56 -6.42
N ASN A 68 -13.32 -19.92 -5.60
CA ASN A 68 -14.46 -19.06 -5.33
C ASN A 68 -14.04 -17.96 -4.34
N PRO A 69 -14.21 -16.66 -4.70
CA PRO A 69 -13.93 -15.57 -3.78
C PRO A 69 -14.78 -15.66 -2.51
N LYS A 70 -14.16 -15.60 -1.33
CA LYS A 70 -14.88 -15.63 -0.05
C LYS A 70 -15.69 -14.34 0.21
N CYS A 71 -15.30 -13.22 -0.40
CA CYS A 71 -15.96 -11.94 -0.22
C CYS A 71 -17.20 -11.82 -1.12
N HIS A 72 -18.37 -11.64 -0.55
CA HIS A 72 -19.65 -11.55 -1.28
C HIS A 72 -19.78 -10.30 -2.15
N ILE A 73 -19.05 -9.21 -1.84
CA ILE A 73 -19.02 -7.97 -2.65
C ILE A 73 -17.86 -7.91 -3.63
N TYR A 74 -17.05 -8.96 -3.75
CA TYR A 74 -15.82 -8.99 -4.55
C TYR A 74 -15.98 -8.46 -5.97
N GLN A 75 -17.05 -8.87 -6.68
CA GLN A 75 -17.27 -8.47 -8.08
C GLN A 75 -17.56 -6.97 -8.25
N GLY A 76 -18.09 -6.31 -7.23
CA GLY A 76 -18.48 -4.90 -7.27
C GLY A 76 -17.47 -3.97 -6.62
N CYS A 77 -16.75 -4.47 -5.62
CA CYS A 77 -15.77 -3.71 -4.86
C CYS A 77 -14.46 -3.55 -5.65
N GLY A 78 -13.86 -2.36 -5.59
CA GLY A 78 -12.57 -2.08 -6.22
C GLY A 78 -11.36 -2.39 -5.36
N GLY A 79 -11.52 -2.99 -4.17
CA GLY A 79 -10.43 -3.19 -3.21
C GLY A 79 -9.57 -4.42 -3.45
N CYS A 80 -10.13 -5.48 -4.04
CA CYS A 80 -9.45 -6.75 -4.34
C CYS A 80 -9.61 -7.11 -5.82
N HIS A 81 -8.58 -7.71 -6.42
CA HIS A 81 -8.54 -8.00 -7.86
C HIS A 81 -8.26 -9.46 -8.18
N LEU A 82 -7.58 -10.18 -7.27
CA LEU A 82 -7.06 -11.53 -7.47
C LEU A 82 -7.67 -12.58 -6.52
N MET A 83 -8.75 -12.26 -5.79
CA MET A 83 -9.36 -13.19 -4.82
C MET A 83 -9.95 -14.45 -5.48
N HIS A 84 -10.12 -14.44 -6.79
CA HIS A 84 -10.55 -15.60 -7.58
C HIS A 84 -9.40 -16.53 -8.01
N LEU A 85 -8.14 -16.15 -7.68
CA LEU A 85 -6.94 -16.96 -7.84
C LEU A 85 -6.57 -17.63 -6.51
N SER A 86 -6.13 -18.90 -6.59
CA SER A 86 -5.50 -19.57 -5.44
C SER A 86 -4.27 -18.82 -4.94
N SER A 87 -3.77 -19.14 -3.74
CA SER A 87 -2.53 -18.56 -3.23
C SER A 87 -1.35 -18.79 -4.17
N LYS A 88 -1.25 -20.01 -4.73
CA LYS A 88 -0.23 -20.37 -5.73
C LYS A 88 -0.40 -19.53 -7.01
N GLY A 89 -1.62 -19.42 -7.55
CA GLY A 89 -1.89 -18.60 -8.73
C GLY A 89 -1.56 -17.11 -8.51
N GLN A 90 -1.81 -16.58 -7.30
CA GLN A 90 -1.41 -15.21 -6.95
C GLN A 90 0.12 -15.06 -6.89
N GLN A 91 0.83 -16.06 -6.34
CA GLN A 91 2.31 -16.07 -6.32
C GLN A 91 2.89 -16.07 -7.73
N GLU A 92 2.41 -16.96 -8.58
CA GLU A 92 2.85 -17.08 -9.98
C GLU A 92 2.58 -15.78 -10.76
N PHE A 93 1.38 -15.21 -10.61
CA PHE A 93 1.01 -13.92 -11.22
C PHE A 93 1.95 -12.79 -10.79
N LYS A 94 2.24 -12.66 -9.49
CA LYS A 94 3.09 -11.60 -8.96
C LYS A 94 4.54 -11.76 -9.37
N THR A 95 5.07 -12.98 -9.30
CA THR A 95 6.43 -13.29 -9.77
C THR A 95 6.59 -12.98 -11.25
N LYS A 96 5.64 -13.46 -12.09
CA LYS A 96 5.64 -13.20 -13.53
C LYS A 96 5.57 -11.70 -13.84
N ARG A 97 4.75 -10.94 -13.12
CA ARG A 97 4.63 -9.50 -13.32
C ARG A 97 5.96 -8.77 -13.12
N VAL A 98 6.73 -9.14 -12.09
CA VAL A 98 8.08 -8.57 -11.89
C VAL A 98 9.00 -8.94 -13.04
N LYS A 99 9.03 -10.23 -13.41
CA LYS A 99 9.82 -10.71 -14.54
C LYS A 99 9.48 -9.96 -15.83
N ASP A 100 8.20 -9.86 -16.18
CA ASP A 100 7.74 -9.13 -17.38
C ASP A 100 8.18 -7.64 -17.39
N CYS A 101 8.19 -6.97 -16.22
CA CYS A 101 8.66 -5.59 -16.12
C CYS A 101 10.18 -5.50 -16.32
N MET A 102 10.96 -6.38 -15.71
CA MET A 102 12.43 -6.40 -15.89
C MET A 102 12.81 -6.66 -17.35
N GLU A 103 12.18 -7.64 -18.00
CA GLU A 103 12.45 -7.99 -19.38
C GLU A 103 11.97 -6.91 -20.38
N ARG A 104 10.71 -6.45 -20.25
CA ARG A 104 10.07 -5.61 -21.29
C ARG A 104 10.32 -4.11 -21.11
N ILE A 105 10.52 -3.64 -19.88
CA ILE A 105 10.76 -2.23 -19.58
C ILE A 105 12.23 -2.00 -19.26
N GLY A 106 12.79 -2.82 -18.38
CA GLY A 106 14.20 -2.77 -18.01
C GLY A 106 15.14 -3.25 -19.12
N HIS A 107 14.67 -4.14 -20.00
CA HIS A 107 15.52 -4.88 -20.94
C HIS A 107 16.65 -5.64 -20.24
N LEU A 108 16.33 -6.19 -19.06
CA LEU A 108 17.24 -6.89 -18.16
C LEU A 108 16.79 -8.34 -18.01
N GLU A 109 17.76 -9.26 -18.14
CA GLU A 109 17.58 -10.66 -17.77
C GLU A 109 17.94 -10.81 -16.28
N VAL A 110 16.94 -11.02 -15.42
CA VAL A 110 17.08 -11.11 -13.98
C VAL A 110 16.46 -12.40 -13.48
N ASP A 111 17.16 -13.11 -12.60
CA ASP A 111 16.58 -14.25 -11.88
C ASP A 111 15.62 -13.75 -10.80
N VAL A 112 14.32 -13.77 -11.12
CA VAL A 112 13.26 -13.31 -10.23
C VAL A 112 12.85 -14.45 -9.32
N GLN A 113 13.07 -14.29 -8.03
CA GLN A 113 12.71 -15.28 -7.02
C GLN A 113 11.17 -15.39 -6.89
N PRO A 114 10.63 -16.54 -6.46
CA PRO A 114 9.21 -16.67 -6.17
C PRO A 114 8.74 -15.61 -5.18
N CYS A 115 7.59 -14.99 -5.43
CA CYS A 115 7.03 -13.95 -4.56
C CYS A 115 6.83 -14.49 -3.13
N LEU A 116 7.33 -13.75 -2.13
CA LEU A 116 7.12 -14.09 -0.72
C LEU A 116 5.67 -13.81 -0.34
N MET A 117 4.91 -14.86 -0.13
CA MET A 117 3.49 -14.80 0.21
C MET A 117 3.27 -14.79 1.73
N GLN A 118 2.13 -14.25 2.13
CA GLN A 118 1.63 -14.39 3.50
C GLN A 118 0.88 -15.72 3.65
N GLU A 119 1.12 -16.44 4.73
CA GLU A 119 0.48 -17.74 5.00
C GLU A 119 -1.04 -17.58 5.19
N ASP A 120 -1.46 -16.67 6.08
CA ASP A 120 -2.86 -16.28 6.25
C ASP A 120 -3.11 -14.89 5.64
N PRO A 121 -3.68 -14.78 4.43
CA PRO A 121 -3.82 -13.52 3.70
C PRO A 121 -5.08 -12.74 4.09
N TRP A 122 -5.69 -13.03 5.24
CA TRP A 122 -6.92 -12.39 5.69
C TRP A 122 -6.67 -11.43 6.85
N TYR A 123 -7.54 -10.42 6.99
CA TYR A 123 -7.57 -9.45 8.10
C TYR A 123 -6.25 -8.74 8.39
N TYR A 124 -5.38 -8.65 7.39
CA TYR A 124 -4.01 -8.14 7.54
C TYR A 124 -3.89 -6.61 7.63
N ARG A 125 -4.89 -5.88 7.09
CA ARG A 125 -4.79 -4.42 7.02
C ARG A 125 -4.96 -3.80 8.40
N ASN A 126 -3.94 -3.11 8.86
CA ASN A 126 -3.94 -2.38 10.13
C ASN A 126 -4.50 -0.95 10.01
N LYS A 127 -4.70 -0.44 8.80
CA LYS A 127 -5.32 0.87 8.52
C LYS A 127 -6.55 0.67 7.64
N VAL A 128 -7.66 1.20 8.11
CA VAL A 128 -8.94 1.18 7.41
C VAL A 128 -9.45 2.60 7.22
N GLN A 129 -10.12 2.84 6.11
CA GLN A 129 -10.68 4.14 5.77
C GLN A 129 -11.94 3.90 4.96
N MET A 130 -13.08 4.02 5.63
CA MET A 130 -14.38 3.77 5.03
C MET A 130 -15.19 5.05 4.88
N PRO A 131 -15.72 5.36 3.68
CA PRO A 131 -16.74 6.37 3.49
C PRO A 131 -18.07 5.96 4.11
N LEU A 132 -18.87 6.95 4.49
CA LEU A 132 -20.25 6.79 4.88
C LEU A 132 -21.16 7.41 3.83
N GLY A 133 -22.34 6.82 3.65
CA GLY A 133 -23.37 7.32 2.73
C GLY A 133 -24.71 6.66 2.99
N TYR A 134 -25.65 6.92 2.09
CA TYR A 134 -26.95 6.25 2.11
C TYR A 134 -27.04 5.22 0.98
N ASP A 135 -27.67 4.09 1.26
CA ASP A 135 -28.07 3.14 0.25
C ASP A 135 -29.32 3.61 -0.52
N LYS A 136 -29.80 2.78 -1.44
CA LYS A 136 -31.01 3.05 -2.25
C LYS A 136 -32.29 3.21 -1.41
N ASN A 137 -32.29 2.66 -0.19
CA ASN A 137 -33.42 2.66 0.72
C ASN A 137 -33.31 3.82 1.74
N GLY A 138 -32.28 4.66 1.64
CA GLY A 138 -32.00 5.75 2.57
C GLY A 138 -31.42 5.29 3.91
N GLN A 139 -30.89 4.06 4.00
CA GLN A 139 -30.24 3.56 5.21
C GLN A 139 -28.77 3.98 5.22
N LEU A 140 -28.27 4.37 6.39
CA LEU A 140 -26.85 4.70 6.57
C LEU A 140 -26.00 3.43 6.39
N VAL A 141 -25.05 3.50 5.47
CA VAL A 141 -24.11 2.42 5.19
C VAL A 141 -22.67 2.89 5.27
N THR A 142 -21.80 1.96 5.64
CA THR A 142 -20.35 2.05 5.47
C THR A 142 -19.91 1.04 4.42
N GLY A 143 -18.83 1.31 3.70
CA GLY A 143 -18.36 0.36 2.70
C GLY A 143 -17.27 0.91 1.79
N PHE A 144 -17.33 0.53 0.52
CA PHE A 144 -16.34 0.95 -0.48
C PHE A 144 -17.03 1.53 -1.70
N TYR A 145 -16.34 2.43 -2.39
CA TYR A 145 -16.84 2.93 -3.66
C TYR A 145 -16.83 1.83 -4.71
N LYS A 146 -17.95 1.71 -5.42
CA LYS A 146 -18.03 0.90 -6.62
C LYS A 146 -17.05 1.44 -7.66
N GLN A 147 -16.40 0.55 -8.38
CA GLN A 147 -15.40 0.94 -9.39
C GLN A 147 -15.95 2.03 -10.33
N ARG A 148 -15.22 3.14 -10.46
CA ARG A 148 -15.52 4.29 -11.33
C ARG A 148 -16.82 5.05 -11.01
N THR A 149 -17.33 4.93 -9.80
CA THR A 149 -18.49 5.70 -9.32
C THR A 149 -18.24 6.25 -7.93
N ASN A 150 -19.15 7.11 -7.45
CA ASN A 150 -19.20 7.55 -6.06
C ASN A 150 -20.23 6.75 -5.23
N ASP A 151 -20.85 5.72 -5.81
CA ASP A 151 -21.80 4.87 -5.10
C ASP A 151 -21.06 3.98 -4.10
N ILE A 152 -21.57 3.91 -2.89
CA ILE A 152 -20.99 3.05 -1.84
C ILE A 152 -21.66 1.67 -1.91
N ILE A 153 -20.83 0.64 -2.00
CA ILE A 153 -21.25 -0.74 -1.79
C ILE A 153 -21.17 -0.99 -0.30
N ALA A 154 -22.30 -1.28 0.32
CA ALA A 154 -22.36 -1.60 1.74
C ALA A 154 -21.46 -2.81 2.05
N CYS A 155 -20.66 -2.68 3.10
CA CYS A 155 -19.75 -3.72 3.55
C CYS A 155 -19.71 -3.72 5.07
N ASP A 156 -20.37 -4.70 5.67
CA ASP A 156 -20.39 -4.84 7.13
C ASP A 156 -19.12 -5.52 7.64
N GLU A 157 -18.52 -6.40 6.84
CA GLU A 157 -17.27 -7.07 7.14
C GLU A 157 -16.37 -7.12 5.89
N CYS A 158 -15.19 -6.54 5.98
CA CYS A 158 -14.16 -6.67 4.95
C CYS A 158 -13.12 -7.68 5.39
N LEU A 159 -12.96 -8.76 4.62
CA LEU A 159 -12.10 -9.90 4.96
C LEU A 159 -10.60 -9.59 4.92
N ILE A 160 -10.18 -8.45 4.38
CA ILE A 160 -8.77 -8.04 4.40
C ILE A 160 -8.46 -6.97 5.47
N GLN A 161 -9.48 -6.35 6.06
CA GLN A 161 -9.33 -5.39 7.16
C GLN A 161 -9.30 -6.12 8.50
N ASN A 162 -8.54 -5.64 9.47
CA ASN A 162 -8.51 -6.27 10.79
C ASN A 162 -9.92 -6.36 11.41
N LYS A 163 -10.17 -7.42 12.15
CA LYS A 163 -11.51 -7.75 12.69
C LYS A 163 -12.04 -6.67 13.63
N GLU A 164 -11.18 -6.09 14.45
CA GLU A 164 -11.57 -5.04 15.39
C GLU A 164 -12.02 -3.76 14.67
N SER A 165 -11.33 -3.38 13.57
CA SER A 165 -11.77 -2.26 12.73
C SER A 165 -13.16 -2.50 12.14
N ASN A 166 -13.46 -3.72 11.67
CA ASN A 166 -14.80 -4.06 11.21
C ASN A 166 -15.84 -3.84 12.34
N ALA A 167 -15.59 -4.38 13.54
CA ALA A 167 -16.48 -4.28 14.69
C ALA A 167 -16.69 -2.81 15.14
N VAL A 168 -15.60 -2.06 15.30
CA VAL A 168 -15.65 -0.64 15.72
C VAL A 168 -16.41 0.20 14.69
N ILE A 169 -16.17 0.02 13.38
CA ILE A 169 -16.85 0.79 12.33
C ILE A 169 -18.35 0.47 12.30
N GLN A 170 -18.75 -0.79 12.47
CA GLN A 170 -20.17 -1.15 12.55
C GLN A 170 -20.83 -0.50 13.78
N ARG A 171 -20.15 -0.52 14.93
CA ARG A 171 -20.66 0.13 16.13
C ARG A 171 -20.78 1.65 15.98
N VAL A 172 -19.81 2.29 15.35
CA VAL A 172 -19.88 3.71 14.98
C VAL A 172 -21.10 4.00 14.11
N LYS A 173 -21.36 3.15 13.09
CA LYS A 173 -22.56 3.27 12.23
C LYS A 173 -23.85 3.22 13.05
N GLU A 174 -23.98 2.27 13.95
CA GLU A 174 -25.14 2.15 14.84
C GLU A 174 -25.35 3.39 15.72
N LEU A 175 -24.26 3.91 16.31
CA LEU A 175 -24.32 5.13 17.12
C LEU A 175 -24.69 6.35 16.28
N PHE A 176 -24.20 6.46 15.05
CA PHE A 176 -24.58 7.56 14.16
C PHE A 176 -26.05 7.49 13.75
N VAL A 177 -26.61 6.30 13.54
CA VAL A 177 -28.06 6.13 13.35
C VAL A 177 -28.83 6.54 14.61
N LYS A 178 -28.41 6.06 15.79
CA LYS A 178 -29.06 6.38 17.09
C LYS A 178 -29.12 7.89 17.37
N TYR A 179 -28.06 8.62 17.06
CA TYR A 179 -27.95 10.06 17.34
C TYR A 179 -28.26 10.95 16.14
N ASP A 180 -28.84 10.40 15.07
CA ASP A 180 -29.21 11.10 13.84
C ASP A 180 -28.04 11.91 13.22
N ILE A 181 -26.84 11.33 13.22
CA ILE A 181 -25.66 11.94 12.61
C ILE A 181 -25.65 11.60 11.12
N LYS A 182 -25.66 12.62 10.28
CA LYS A 182 -25.78 12.46 8.82
C LYS A 182 -24.43 12.33 8.14
N PRO A 183 -24.27 11.41 7.17
CA PRO A 183 -23.11 11.39 6.30
C PRO A 183 -23.07 12.65 5.43
N TYR A 184 -21.86 13.05 5.02
CA TYR A 184 -21.66 14.17 4.12
C TYR A 184 -21.99 13.77 2.68
N ASP A 185 -22.86 14.51 2.05
CA ASP A 185 -23.21 14.36 0.64
C ASP A 185 -22.38 15.31 -0.22
N LYS A 186 -21.59 14.74 -1.12
CA LYS A 186 -20.67 15.49 -2.02
C LYS A 186 -21.40 16.38 -3.03
N THR A 187 -22.67 16.10 -3.34
CA THR A 187 -23.46 16.83 -4.33
C THR A 187 -24.17 18.04 -3.71
N THR A 188 -24.78 17.83 -2.55
CA THR A 188 -25.56 18.86 -1.85
C THR A 188 -24.76 19.62 -0.80
N HIS A 189 -23.55 19.15 -0.46
CA HIS A 189 -22.69 19.66 0.61
C HIS A 189 -23.35 19.70 1.98
N LYS A 190 -24.34 18.82 2.19
CA LYS A 190 -25.06 18.66 3.46
C LYS A 190 -24.56 17.45 4.24
N GLY A 191 -24.84 17.41 5.55
CA GLY A 191 -24.35 16.38 6.43
C GLY A 191 -22.97 16.71 6.99
N ASN A 192 -22.33 15.73 7.68
CA ASN A 192 -21.11 16.01 8.40
C ASN A 192 -20.04 14.94 8.21
N ILE A 193 -20.35 13.65 8.44
CA ILE A 193 -19.32 12.60 8.46
C ILE A 193 -18.96 12.18 7.04
N LYS A 194 -17.69 12.36 6.66
CA LYS A 194 -17.15 11.93 5.37
C LYS A 194 -16.65 10.48 5.42
N HIS A 195 -15.80 10.19 6.41
CA HIS A 195 -15.17 8.87 6.56
C HIS A 195 -15.01 8.53 8.05
N VAL A 196 -14.89 7.23 8.31
CA VAL A 196 -14.33 6.69 9.53
C VAL A 196 -12.98 6.06 9.17
N LEU A 197 -11.93 6.47 9.90
CA LEU A 197 -10.59 5.93 9.74
C LEU A 197 -10.18 5.25 11.03
N THR A 198 -9.56 4.07 10.90
CA THR A 198 -8.95 3.37 12.02
C THR A 198 -7.50 3.04 11.72
N LYS A 199 -6.66 3.04 12.74
CA LYS A 199 -5.33 2.45 12.73
C LYS A 199 -5.20 1.53 13.93
N LYS A 200 -4.59 0.36 13.74
CA LYS A 200 -4.33 -0.60 14.81
C LYS A 200 -2.85 -0.95 14.83
N GLY A 201 -2.21 -0.87 15.99
CA GLY A 201 -0.93 -1.51 16.23
C GLY A 201 -1.10 -3.02 16.23
N TYR A 202 -0.25 -3.72 15.51
CA TYR A 202 -0.32 -5.17 15.38
C TYR A 202 0.19 -5.88 16.62
N HIS A 203 1.37 -5.47 17.11
CA HIS A 203 1.98 -6.03 18.30
C HIS A 203 1.47 -5.40 19.59
N SER A 204 1.18 -4.09 19.57
CA SER A 204 0.69 -3.37 20.75
C SER A 204 -0.80 -3.56 21.01
N GLU A 205 -1.55 -3.94 19.98
CA GLU A 205 -3.01 -3.95 19.92
C GLU A 205 -3.67 -2.58 20.17
N GLU A 206 -2.89 -1.50 20.31
CA GLU A 206 -3.43 -0.16 20.48
C GLU A 206 -4.23 0.28 19.26
N PHE A 207 -5.37 0.91 19.51
CA PHE A 207 -6.32 1.27 18.46
C PHE A 207 -6.58 2.79 18.44
N MET A 208 -6.48 3.37 17.24
CA MET A 208 -6.85 4.75 16.93
C MET A 208 -8.11 4.76 16.08
N LEU A 209 -9.09 5.58 16.50
CA LEU A 209 -10.28 5.89 15.72
C LEU A 209 -10.27 7.35 15.31
N CYS A 210 -10.61 7.65 14.07
CA CYS A 210 -10.74 9.02 13.59
C CYS A 210 -12.07 9.21 12.83
N PHE A 211 -12.82 10.26 13.21
CA PHE A 211 -13.95 10.76 12.47
C PHE A 211 -13.50 11.87 11.54
N ILE A 212 -13.64 11.68 10.23
CA ILE A 212 -13.34 12.72 9.24
C ILE A 212 -14.64 13.44 8.93
N THR A 213 -14.69 14.72 9.29
CA THR A 213 -15.91 15.53 9.29
C THR A 213 -15.77 16.73 8.38
N TYR A 214 -16.91 17.20 7.87
CA TYR A 214 -17.00 18.47 7.17
C TYR A 214 -17.11 19.65 8.15
N GLN A 215 -17.85 19.46 9.24
CA GLN A 215 -18.08 20.48 10.26
C GLN A 215 -17.26 20.22 11.53
N LYS A 216 -16.99 21.28 12.30
CA LYS A 216 -16.23 21.22 13.55
C LYS A 216 -17.02 20.58 14.71
N THR A 217 -18.34 20.52 14.62
CA THR A 217 -19.19 20.00 15.70
C THR A 217 -19.81 18.67 15.30
N ILE A 218 -19.75 17.69 16.18
CA ILE A 218 -20.47 16.41 16.08
C ILE A 218 -21.46 16.38 17.24
N LYS A 219 -22.75 16.20 16.95
CA LYS A 219 -23.78 16.08 18.00
C LYS A 219 -23.52 14.83 18.85
N HIS A 220 -23.75 14.92 20.14
CA HIS A 220 -23.62 13.80 21.08
C HIS A 220 -22.25 13.12 21.08
N ILE A 221 -21.19 13.83 20.71
CA ILE A 221 -19.85 13.24 20.56
C ILE A 221 -19.33 12.64 21.87
N ASP A 222 -19.62 13.28 23.02
CA ASP A 222 -19.14 12.80 24.31
C ASP A 222 -19.76 11.44 24.67
N GLN A 223 -21.08 11.25 24.42
CA GLN A 223 -21.76 9.97 24.64
C GLN A 223 -21.26 8.88 23.67
N ILE A 224 -20.93 9.25 22.43
CA ILE A 224 -20.38 8.33 21.43
C ILE A 224 -18.99 7.88 21.88
N VAL A 225 -18.12 8.81 22.26
CA VAL A 225 -16.76 8.55 22.74
C VAL A 225 -16.79 7.65 23.97
N GLU A 226 -17.59 8.00 24.98
CA GLU A 226 -17.73 7.21 26.21
C GLU A 226 -18.17 5.76 25.92
N THR A 227 -19.18 5.61 25.05
CA THR A 227 -19.68 4.28 24.64
C THR A 227 -18.58 3.46 23.97
N LEU A 228 -17.87 4.04 22.99
CA LEU A 228 -16.85 3.34 22.22
C LEU A 228 -15.65 2.95 23.08
N VAL A 229 -15.17 3.84 23.95
CA VAL A 229 -14.05 3.55 24.85
C VAL A 229 -14.40 2.46 25.86
N LYS A 230 -15.65 2.44 26.35
CA LYS A 230 -16.12 1.40 27.26
C LYS A 230 -16.25 0.03 26.59
N GLU A 231 -16.76 0.00 25.36
CA GLU A 231 -17.00 -1.25 24.63
C GLU A 231 -15.73 -1.81 23.97
N PHE A 232 -14.77 -0.94 23.62
CA PHE A 232 -13.51 -1.31 22.95
C PHE A 232 -12.29 -0.80 23.73
N PRO A 233 -11.80 -1.53 24.72
CA PRO A 233 -10.73 -1.07 25.63
C PRO A 233 -9.36 -0.89 24.96
N HIS A 234 -9.17 -1.43 23.75
CA HIS A 234 -7.96 -1.20 22.92
C HIS A 234 -7.95 0.20 22.30
N ILE A 235 -9.06 0.92 22.25
CA ILE A 235 -9.08 2.31 21.79
C ILE A 235 -8.26 3.17 22.76
N LYS A 236 -7.10 3.64 22.31
CA LYS A 236 -6.20 4.52 23.06
C LYS A 236 -6.37 5.97 22.69
N THR A 237 -6.92 6.24 21.50
CA THR A 237 -7.20 7.61 21.07
C THR A 237 -8.35 7.67 20.06
N ILE A 238 -9.16 8.74 20.19
CA ILE A 238 -10.20 9.12 19.22
C ILE A 238 -9.93 10.54 18.78
N ILE A 239 -9.91 10.77 17.47
CA ILE A 239 -9.59 12.04 16.83
C ILE A 239 -10.76 12.46 15.95
N GLN A 240 -11.07 13.75 15.92
CA GLN A 240 -11.84 14.36 14.85
C GLN A 240 -10.86 15.08 13.92
N ASN A 241 -10.86 14.72 12.65
CA ASN A 241 -10.14 15.47 11.61
C ASN A 241 -11.17 16.25 10.79
N ILE A 242 -11.03 17.58 10.77
CA ILE A 242 -11.93 18.48 10.07
C ILE A 242 -11.40 18.68 8.65
N ASN A 243 -12.21 18.28 7.66
CA ASN A 243 -11.91 18.40 6.25
C ASN A 243 -13.05 19.11 5.51
N GLU A 244 -12.89 20.42 5.33
CA GLU A 244 -13.85 21.28 4.60
C GLU A 244 -13.63 21.24 3.06
N ARG A 245 -12.63 20.48 2.58
CA ARG A 245 -12.29 20.40 1.15
C ARG A 245 -13.36 19.66 0.36
N HIS A 246 -13.48 20.01 -0.92
CA HIS A 246 -14.42 19.40 -1.87
C HIS A 246 -13.73 18.43 -2.86
N ASP A 247 -12.41 18.26 -2.73
CA ASP A 247 -11.61 17.35 -3.54
C ASP A 247 -11.58 15.91 -2.97
N ASN A 248 -10.69 15.07 -3.49
CA ASN A 248 -10.53 13.68 -3.06
C ASN A 248 -9.53 13.49 -1.90
N VAL A 249 -8.96 14.57 -1.39
CA VAL A 249 -8.08 14.52 -0.22
C VAL A 249 -8.94 14.19 1.02
N ILE A 250 -8.55 13.19 1.75
CA ILE A 250 -9.38 12.63 2.82
C ILE A 250 -9.14 13.32 4.16
N LEU A 251 -7.88 13.55 4.52
CA LEU A 251 -7.52 14.24 5.76
C LEU A 251 -7.43 15.73 5.51
N GLY A 252 -8.09 16.50 6.38
CA GLY A 252 -7.93 17.94 6.47
C GLY A 252 -6.72 18.33 7.33
N ASP A 253 -6.53 19.64 7.48
CA ASP A 253 -5.38 20.17 8.21
C ASP A 253 -5.62 20.28 9.73
N GLU A 254 -6.86 20.48 10.14
CA GLU A 254 -7.26 20.67 11.53
C GLU A 254 -7.63 19.34 12.20
N GLU A 255 -7.07 19.09 13.38
CA GLU A 255 -7.33 17.90 14.20
C GLU A 255 -7.75 18.31 15.61
N LYS A 256 -8.75 17.60 16.16
CA LYS A 256 -9.19 17.72 17.55
C LYS A 256 -9.12 16.36 18.21
N ILE A 257 -8.36 16.25 19.28
CA ILE A 257 -8.32 15.04 20.11
C ILE A 257 -9.59 15.00 20.95
N LEU A 258 -10.42 13.97 20.76
CA LEU A 258 -11.64 13.72 21.49
C LEU A 258 -11.40 12.83 22.70
N TYR A 259 -10.42 11.92 22.60
CA TYR A 259 -10.00 11.01 23.67
C TYR A 259 -8.55 10.62 23.51
N GLY A 260 -7.83 10.42 24.60
CA GLY A 260 -6.46 9.92 24.62
C GLY A 260 -5.41 10.95 24.20
N LYS A 261 -4.33 10.48 23.58
CA LYS A 261 -3.11 11.29 23.32
C LYS A 261 -2.95 11.78 21.89
N GLY A 262 -3.85 11.38 20.96
CA GLY A 262 -3.74 11.70 19.52
C GLY A 262 -2.79 10.78 18.72
N TYR A 263 -2.28 9.74 19.33
CA TYR A 263 -1.40 8.76 18.69
C TYR A 263 -1.52 7.39 19.36
N ILE A 264 -1.00 6.37 18.69
CA ILE A 264 -0.81 5.01 19.21
C ILE A 264 0.65 4.61 19.05
N TYR A 265 1.04 3.53 19.72
CA TYR A 265 2.32 2.87 19.51
C TYR A 265 2.12 1.55 18.76
N ASP A 266 3.16 1.12 18.05
CA ASP A 266 3.32 -0.25 17.56
C ASP A 266 4.80 -0.63 17.53
N THR A 267 5.07 -1.93 17.38
CA THR A 267 6.43 -2.46 17.24
C THR A 267 6.64 -3.01 15.83
N LEU A 268 7.81 -2.79 15.24
CA LEU A 268 8.24 -3.35 13.97
C LEU A 268 9.72 -3.69 14.06
N LEU A 269 10.11 -4.95 13.82
CA LEU A 269 11.48 -5.45 13.93
C LEU A 269 12.18 -4.99 15.24
N ASP A 270 11.53 -5.22 16.38
CA ASP A 270 11.96 -4.89 17.73
C ASP A 270 12.01 -3.38 18.09
N ASN A 271 11.72 -2.48 17.15
CA ASN A 271 11.65 -1.05 17.42
C ASN A 271 10.19 -0.61 17.65
N GLN A 272 10.01 0.24 18.67
CA GLN A 272 8.72 0.86 18.94
C GLN A 272 8.56 2.16 18.15
N TYR A 273 7.38 2.35 17.55
CA TYR A 273 7.06 3.54 16.77
C TYR A 273 5.84 4.26 17.30
N LYS A 274 5.95 5.58 17.42
CA LYS A 274 4.81 6.46 17.64
C LYS A 274 4.12 6.72 16.30
N ILE A 275 2.83 6.40 16.23
CA ILE A 275 2.03 6.51 15.02
C ILE A 275 0.93 7.56 15.24
N SER A 276 1.05 8.71 14.58
CA SER A 276 0.03 9.76 14.55
C SER A 276 -1.00 9.49 13.44
N LEU A 277 -2.04 10.32 13.37
CA LEU A 277 -3.07 10.20 12.32
C LEU A 277 -2.46 10.31 10.92
N LYS A 278 -1.55 11.27 10.71
CA LYS A 278 -0.94 11.58 9.40
C LYS A 278 0.33 10.77 9.11
N SER A 279 0.97 10.14 10.11
CA SER A 279 2.17 9.32 9.89
C SER A 279 1.89 8.20 8.89
N PHE A 280 2.77 8.05 7.90
CA PHE A 280 2.79 6.86 7.07
C PHE A 280 3.30 5.67 7.90
N TYR A 281 2.58 4.58 7.87
CA TYR A 281 2.96 3.30 8.45
C TYR A 281 2.42 2.20 7.56
N GLN A 282 3.22 1.18 7.29
CA GLN A 282 2.87 0.12 6.35
C GLN A 282 1.60 -0.64 6.82
N ILE A 283 0.72 -0.94 5.86
CA ILE A 283 -0.62 -1.44 6.19
C ILE A 283 -0.73 -2.94 6.46
N ASN A 284 0.32 -3.70 6.14
CA ASN A 284 0.42 -5.12 6.42
C ASN A 284 1.63 -5.38 7.31
N PRO A 285 1.43 -5.44 8.62
CA PRO A 285 2.53 -5.55 9.59
C PRO A 285 3.35 -6.84 9.42
N ILE A 286 2.70 -7.97 9.11
CA ILE A 286 3.39 -9.26 8.93
C ILE A 286 4.30 -9.22 7.71
N GLN A 287 3.79 -8.70 6.60
CA GLN A 287 4.58 -8.68 5.36
C GLN A 287 5.63 -7.56 5.34
N VAL A 288 5.44 -6.45 6.05
CA VAL A 288 6.47 -5.42 6.15
C VAL A 288 7.66 -5.89 6.96
N GLU A 289 7.46 -6.68 8.03
CA GLU A 289 8.57 -7.32 8.75
C GLU A 289 9.35 -8.25 7.83
N LYS A 290 8.66 -9.08 7.05
CA LYS A 290 9.30 -9.94 6.05
C LYS A 290 10.02 -9.14 4.97
N LEU A 291 9.41 -8.05 4.45
CA LEU A 291 10.00 -7.18 3.44
C LEU A 291 11.30 -6.53 3.95
N TYR A 292 11.26 -5.92 5.13
CA TYR A 292 12.42 -5.22 5.67
C TYR A 292 13.50 -6.19 6.14
N GLN A 293 13.13 -7.31 6.79
CA GLN A 293 14.11 -8.32 7.17
C GLN A 293 14.82 -8.89 5.93
N THR A 294 14.05 -9.21 4.86
CA THR A 294 14.65 -9.70 3.61
C THR A 294 15.59 -8.66 2.99
N ALA A 295 15.21 -7.38 2.98
CA ALA A 295 16.05 -6.30 2.46
C ALA A 295 17.35 -6.12 3.27
N ILE A 296 17.27 -6.27 4.60
CA ILE A 296 18.42 -6.23 5.52
C ILE A 296 19.32 -7.45 5.29
N ASP A 297 18.75 -8.65 5.17
CA ASP A 297 19.49 -9.89 4.97
C ASP A 297 20.22 -9.93 3.62
N LEU A 298 19.63 -9.31 2.59
CA LEU A 298 20.25 -9.17 1.28
C LEU A 298 21.40 -8.17 1.26
N ALA A 299 21.39 -7.17 2.13
CA ALA A 299 22.46 -6.19 2.24
C ALA A 299 23.63 -6.77 3.04
N HIS A 300 24.85 -6.66 2.52
CA HIS A 300 26.05 -7.15 3.21
C HIS A 300 26.52 -6.16 4.30
N LEU A 301 25.65 -5.97 5.32
CA LEU A 301 25.91 -5.04 6.41
C LEU A 301 26.91 -5.60 7.41
N THR A 302 27.77 -4.70 7.89
CA THR A 302 28.71 -4.97 8.99
C THR A 302 28.62 -3.87 10.03
N LYS A 303 29.19 -4.12 11.22
CA LYS A 303 29.30 -3.10 12.29
C LYS A 303 30.15 -1.87 11.91
N GLU A 304 30.89 -1.94 10.82
CA GLU A 304 31.68 -0.83 10.28
C GLU A 304 30.96 -0.09 9.15
N SER A 305 29.86 -0.64 8.63
CA SER A 305 29.14 -0.07 7.50
C SER A 305 28.50 1.28 7.85
N THR A 306 28.56 2.21 6.90
CA THR A 306 27.81 3.46 6.90
C THR A 306 26.74 3.40 5.82
N VAL A 307 25.48 3.60 6.21
CA VAL A 307 24.31 3.42 5.34
C VAL A 307 23.54 4.72 5.17
N LEU A 308 22.99 4.92 4.00
CA LEU A 308 22.02 5.99 3.73
C LEU A 308 20.67 5.36 3.40
N ASP A 309 19.61 5.78 4.10
CA ASP A 309 18.21 5.45 3.84
C ASP A 309 17.55 6.69 3.23
N ALA A 310 17.35 6.64 1.92
CA ALA A 310 16.68 7.68 1.18
C ALA A 310 15.15 7.47 1.22
N TYR A 311 14.41 8.56 1.44
CA TYR A 311 12.95 8.56 1.65
C TYR A 311 12.52 7.88 2.95
N CYS A 312 13.25 8.16 4.06
CA CYS A 312 13.15 7.38 5.29
C CYS A 312 11.80 7.51 6.04
N GLY A 313 10.94 8.48 5.71
CA GLY A 313 9.67 8.73 6.40
C GLY A 313 9.87 8.93 7.91
N ILE A 314 9.15 8.16 8.72
CA ILE A 314 9.26 8.17 10.20
C ILE A 314 10.41 7.29 10.72
N GLY A 315 11.32 6.87 9.84
CA GLY A 315 12.53 6.13 10.18
C GLY A 315 12.37 4.61 10.32
N THR A 316 11.36 3.98 9.71
CA THR A 316 11.12 2.54 9.91
C THR A 316 12.26 1.66 9.39
N ILE A 317 12.79 1.94 8.19
CA ILE A 317 13.96 1.24 7.65
C ILE A 317 15.22 1.70 8.39
N THR A 318 15.44 3.01 8.53
CA THR A 318 16.62 3.59 9.20
C THR A 318 16.88 2.98 10.58
N LEU A 319 15.83 2.93 11.43
CA LEU A 319 15.97 2.39 12.80
C LEU A 319 16.16 0.88 12.83
N SER A 320 15.55 0.16 11.86
CA SER A 320 15.77 -1.28 11.71
C SER A 320 17.20 -1.61 11.31
N LEU A 321 17.85 -0.74 10.52
CA LEU A 321 19.25 -0.87 10.11
C LEU A 321 20.23 -0.54 11.24
N ALA A 322 19.88 0.37 12.15
CA ALA A 322 20.80 0.95 13.14
C ALA A 322 21.52 -0.12 13.98
N LYS A 323 20.81 -1.22 14.35
CA LYS A 323 21.41 -2.32 15.11
C LYS A 323 22.45 -3.15 14.34
N HIS A 324 22.55 -2.99 13.01
CA HIS A 324 23.45 -3.78 12.16
C HIS A 324 24.70 -3.02 11.71
N VAL A 325 24.72 -1.70 11.83
CA VAL A 325 25.71 -0.80 11.20
C VAL A 325 26.37 0.13 12.18
N LYS A 326 27.46 0.78 11.76
CA LYS A 326 28.15 1.82 12.52
C LYS A 326 27.34 3.12 12.57
N LYS A 327 26.83 3.53 11.42
CA LYS A 327 26.07 4.77 11.26
C LYS A 327 25.03 4.62 10.17
N VAL A 328 23.85 5.17 10.39
CA VAL A 328 22.81 5.27 9.35
C VAL A 328 22.31 6.72 9.26
N TYR A 329 22.17 7.21 8.04
CA TYR A 329 21.57 8.50 7.72
C TYR A 329 20.18 8.28 7.13
N GLY A 330 19.14 8.83 7.74
CA GLY A 330 17.77 8.84 7.20
C GLY A 330 17.46 10.22 6.63
N VAL A 331 17.06 10.27 5.36
CA VAL A 331 16.77 11.55 4.66
C VAL A 331 15.33 11.55 4.16
N GLU A 332 14.62 12.65 4.45
CA GLU A 332 13.21 12.83 4.07
C GLU A 332 12.92 14.32 3.89
N VAL A 333 12.10 14.67 2.91
CA VAL A 333 11.74 16.07 2.60
C VAL A 333 10.63 16.63 3.51
N VAL A 334 9.87 15.75 4.20
CA VAL A 334 8.74 16.14 5.04
C VAL A 334 9.22 16.43 6.47
N PRO A 335 9.21 17.70 6.93
CA PRO A 335 9.75 18.06 8.25
C PRO A 335 9.09 17.29 9.41
N GLN A 336 7.78 17.09 9.37
CA GLN A 336 7.05 16.36 10.41
C GLN A 336 7.48 14.90 10.50
N ALA A 337 7.76 14.24 9.37
CA ALA A 337 8.23 12.87 9.35
C ALA A 337 9.63 12.75 9.99
N ILE A 338 10.51 13.72 9.73
CA ILE A 338 11.85 13.79 10.36
C ILE A 338 11.74 14.01 11.87
N GLU A 339 10.82 14.86 12.33
CA GLU A 339 10.57 15.04 13.76
C GLU A 339 10.08 13.72 14.40
N ASP A 340 9.12 13.05 13.76
CA ASP A 340 8.63 11.75 14.21
C ASP A 340 9.77 10.70 14.22
N ALA A 341 10.64 10.68 13.20
CA ALA A 341 11.79 9.77 13.13
C ALA A 341 12.80 10.00 14.27
N LYS A 342 13.14 11.25 14.58
CA LYS A 342 14.00 11.60 15.72
C LYS A 342 13.38 11.17 17.05
N ASN A 343 12.09 11.40 17.23
CA ASN A 343 11.37 10.95 18.41
C ASN A 343 11.36 9.41 18.54
N ASN A 344 11.20 8.70 17.42
CA ASN A 344 11.27 7.24 17.38
C ASN A 344 12.68 6.73 17.71
N ALA A 345 13.75 7.42 17.25
CA ALA A 345 15.12 7.07 17.63
C ALA A 345 15.35 7.22 19.15
N LEU A 346 14.90 8.33 19.73
CA LEU A 346 14.97 8.55 21.18
C LEU A 346 14.19 7.50 21.96
N LEU A 347 12.98 7.15 21.50
CA LEU A 347 12.13 6.15 22.12
C LEU A 347 12.83 4.79 22.20
N ASN A 348 13.60 4.43 21.17
CA ASN A 348 14.32 3.17 21.06
C ASN A 348 15.77 3.24 21.56
N LYS A 349 16.23 4.40 22.09
CA LYS A 349 17.60 4.62 22.55
C LYS A 349 18.66 4.35 21.46
N ILE A 350 18.32 4.70 20.21
CA ILE A 350 19.22 4.57 19.06
C ILE A 350 19.96 5.89 18.88
N ASP A 351 21.27 5.89 18.96
CA ASP A 351 22.15 7.04 18.91
C ASP A 351 23.03 7.11 17.65
N ASN A 352 23.09 6.03 16.88
CA ASN A 352 23.85 5.93 15.64
C ASN A 352 23.00 6.21 14.38
N ALA A 353 21.75 6.65 14.52
CA ALA A 353 20.88 7.10 13.44
C ALA A 353 20.82 8.64 13.42
N GLU A 354 21.07 9.23 12.27
CA GLU A 354 20.97 10.68 12.04
C GLU A 354 19.89 10.99 11.03
N PHE A 355 18.97 11.91 11.37
CA PHE A 355 17.84 12.24 10.51
C PHE A 355 17.93 13.67 9.99
N VAL A 356 17.82 13.83 8.66
CA VAL A 356 17.99 15.09 7.95
C VAL A 356 16.77 15.42 7.11
N CYS A 357 16.26 16.64 7.25
CA CYS A 357 15.16 17.14 6.43
C CYS A 357 15.75 17.83 5.20
N ASP A 358 15.92 17.08 4.11
CA ASP A 358 16.46 17.58 2.85
C ASP A 358 16.04 16.66 1.68
N ASP A 359 16.37 17.07 0.44
CA ASP A 359 16.36 16.18 -0.72
C ASP A 359 17.50 15.17 -0.61
N ALA A 360 17.14 13.89 -0.75
CA ALA A 360 18.11 12.79 -0.55
C ALA A 360 19.27 12.83 -1.55
N GLY A 361 19.03 13.25 -2.82
CA GLY A 361 20.08 13.40 -3.81
C GLY A 361 21.06 14.49 -3.43
N LYS A 362 20.58 15.66 -3.01
CA LYS A 362 21.44 16.77 -2.59
C LYS A 362 22.26 16.43 -1.36
N TYR A 363 21.64 15.79 -0.38
CA TYR A 363 22.33 15.40 0.85
C TYR A 363 23.42 14.33 0.59
N MET A 364 23.19 13.38 -0.33
CA MET A 364 24.23 12.43 -0.77
C MET A 364 25.48 13.16 -1.27
N VAL A 365 25.31 14.15 -2.15
CA VAL A 365 26.43 14.94 -2.69
C VAL A 365 27.16 15.70 -1.60
N GLU A 366 26.43 16.21 -0.61
CA GLU A 366 27.02 16.89 0.56
C GLU A 366 27.89 15.93 1.39
N LEU A 367 27.38 14.72 1.67
CA LEU A 367 28.16 13.69 2.39
C LEU A 367 29.45 13.31 1.65
N VAL A 368 29.38 13.16 0.32
CA VAL A 368 30.56 12.87 -0.52
C VAL A 368 31.57 14.02 -0.43
N LYS A 369 31.13 15.28 -0.52
CA LYS A 369 32.01 16.46 -0.38
C LYS A 369 32.67 16.53 0.98
N LYS A 370 32.04 16.00 2.03
CA LYS A 370 32.60 15.90 3.39
C LYS A 370 33.51 14.66 3.57
N ASN A 371 33.82 13.94 2.48
CA ASN A 371 34.56 12.67 2.49
C ASN A 371 33.92 11.59 3.37
N THR A 372 32.60 11.61 3.53
CA THR A 372 31.87 10.54 4.21
C THR A 372 31.73 9.36 3.25
N HIS A 373 32.34 8.23 3.61
CA HIS A 373 32.17 7.00 2.86
C HIS A 373 30.81 6.38 3.16
N LEU A 374 30.04 6.05 2.12
CA LEU A 374 28.75 5.38 2.21
C LEU A 374 28.86 4.01 1.55
N ASP A 375 28.65 2.94 2.32
CA ASP A 375 28.81 1.57 1.85
C ASP A 375 27.56 1.06 1.13
N VAL A 376 26.37 1.27 1.73
CA VAL A 376 25.09 0.75 1.25
C VAL A 376 24.05 1.85 1.20
N PHE A 377 23.25 1.89 0.13
CA PHE A 377 22.09 2.74 0.00
C PHE A 377 20.80 1.91 0.05
N PHE A 378 19.90 2.29 0.93
CA PHE A 378 18.51 1.86 0.90
C PHE A 378 17.67 2.95 0.23
N VAL A 379 16.85 2.55 -0.72
CA VAL A 379 16.02 3.45 -1.53
C VAL A 379 14.61 2.90 -1.59
N ASP A 380 13.64 3.61 -1.02
CA ASP A 380 12.20 3.27 -1.05
C ASP A 380 11.40 4.47 -1.60
N PRO A 381 11.49 4.79 -2.89
CA PRO A 381 10.90 5.98 -3.47
C PRO A 381 9.39 5.87 -3.63
N PRO A 382 8.69 7.00 -3.84
CA PRO A 382 7.27 6.99 -4.18
C PRO A 382 7.03 6.27 -5.54
N ARG A 383 5.77 5.97 -5.85
CA ARG A 383 5.34 5.21 -7.05
C ARG A 383 5.94 5.69 -8.40
N LYS A 384 6.31 6.95 -8.51
CA LYS A 384 6.95 7.50 -9.72
C LYS A 384 8.41 7.03 -9.93
N GLY A 385 8.99 6.33 -8.97
CA GLY A 385 10.40 5.93 -8.95
C GLY A 385 11.32 7.10 -8.61
N CYS A 386 12.61 6.91 -8.84
CA CYS A 386 13.63 7.93 -8.67
C CYS A 386 13.61 8.95 -9.82
N SER A 387 14.00 10.19 -9.54
CA SER A 387 14.29 11.17 -10.60
C SER A 387 15.65 10.91 -11.23
N GLU A 388 15.87 11.39 -12.46
CA GLU A 388 17.18 11.30 -13.13
C GLU A 388 18.26 11.98 -12.29
N GLU A 389 17.99 13.17 -11.76
CA GLU A 389 18.89 13.91 -10.86
C GLU A 389 19.29 13.08 -9.63
N PHE A 390 18.32 12.38 -9.01
CA PHE A 390 18.63 11.50 -7.87
C PHE A 390 19.54 10.33 -8.28
N LEU A 391 19.27 9.69 -9.42
CA LEU A 391 20.09 8.59 -9.92
C LEU A 391 21.51 9.06 -10.27
N GLU A 392 21.68 10.25 -10.87
CA GLU A 392 22.98 10.86 -11.15
C GLU A 392 23.77 11.12 -9.84
N HIS A 393 23.10 11.66 -8.82
CA HIS A 393 23.72 11.87 -7.51
C HIS A 393 24.12 10.54 -6.84
N LEU A 394 23.29 9.51 -6.98
CA LEU A 394 23.58 8.16 -6.48
C LEU A 394 24.84 7.58 -7.15
N LEU A 395 24.96 7.74 -8.49
CA LEU A 395 26.16 7.31 -9.22
C LEU A 395 27.42 8.10 -8.78
N GLN A 396 27.29 9.40 -8.52
CA GLN A 396 28.39 10.22 -7.98
C GLN A 396 28.82 9.78 -6.58
N ALA A 397 27.85 9.44 -5.71
CA ALA A 397 28.12 8.93 -4.38
C ALA A 397 28.72 7.51 -4.41
N SER A 398 28.44 6.76 -5.47
CA SER A 398 29.11 5.51 -5.82
C SER A 398 29.16 4.46 -4.70
N PRO A 399 28.00 4.10 -4.06
CA PRO A 399 27.98 3.08 -3.02
C PRO A 399 28.39 1.72 -3.56
N LYS A 400 28.86 0.83 -2.69
CA LYS A 400 29.19 -0.55 -3.06
C LYS A 400 27.94 -1.35 -3.41
N GLU A 401 26.86 -1.11 -2.66
CA GLU A 401 25.58 -1.81 -2.78
C GLU A 401 24.40 -0.84 -2.75
N ILE A 402 23.33 -1.21 -3.46
CA ILE A 402 22.05 -0.52 -3.43
C ILE A 402 20.97 -1.55 -3.16
N ILE A 403 20.15 -1.32 -2.16
CA ILE A 403 18.92 -2.06 -1.87
C ILE A 403 17.75 -1.15 -2.29
N TYR A 404 17.10 -1.52 -3.38
CA TYR A 404 16.00 -0.74 -3.95
C TYR A 404 14.66 -1.46 -3.72
N ILE A 405 13.86 -0.96 -2.79
CA ILE A 405 12.49 -1.42 -2.52
C ILE A 405 11.53 -0.57 -3.35
N SER A 406 10.50 -1.17 -3.96
CA SER A 406 9.51 -0.41 -4.71
C SER A 406 8.14 -1.07 -4.75
N CYS A 407 7.10 -0.25 -4.60
CA CYS A 407 5.71 -0.63 -4.81
C CYS A 407 5.25 -0.51 -6.28
N ASP A 408 6.10 -0.01 -7.18
CA ASP A 408 5.83 0.06 -8.62
C ASP A 408 7.00 -0.53 -9.41
N VAL A 409 6.82 -1.79 -9.82
CA VAL A 409 7.87 -2.56 -10.54
C VAL A 409 8.17 -2.00 -11.94
N ALA A 410 7.24 -1.24 -12.55
CA ALA A 410 7.51 -0.67 -13.88
C ALA A 410 8.50 0.49 -13.80
N THR A 411 8.31 1.39 -12.81
CA THR A 411 9.27 2.48 -12.57
C THR A 411 10.59 1.95 -12.02
N GLN A 412 10.54 0.92 -11.17
CA GLN A 412 11.76 0.26 -10.68
C GLN A 412 12.57 -0.37 -11.81
N ALA A 413 11.92 -1.04 -12.77
CA ALA A 413 12.60 -1.63 -13.93
C ALA A 413 13.26 -0.56 -14.84
N ARG A 414 12.62 0.61 -15.01
CA ARG A 414 13.20 1.77 -15.69
C ARG A 414 14.47 2.26 -14.99
N ASP A 415 14.40 2.45 -13.68
CA ASP A 415 15.52 2.95 -12.88
C ASP A 415 16.63 1.90 -12.81
N ALA A 416 16.27 0.62 -12.73
CA ALA A 416 17.21 -0.51 -12.74
C ALA A 416 18.01 -0.59 -14.04
N LYS A 417 17.35 -0.33 -15.19
CA LYS A 417 18.05 -0.23 -16.48
C LYS A 417 19.12 0.85 -16.45
N TYR A 418 18.76 2.04 -15.94
CA TYR A 418 19.71 3.15 -15.84
C TYR A 418 20.92 2.81 -14.96
N LEU A 419 20.71 2.21 -13.79
CA LEU A 419 21.78 1.80 -12.89
C LEU A 419 22.66 0.72 -13.52
N ASN A 420 22.06 -0.23 -14.23
CA ASN A 420 22.81 -1.31 -14.91
C ASN A 420 23.69 -0.77 -16.05
N GLU A 421 23.20 0.18 -16.84
CA GLU A 421 23.96 0.87 -17.89
C GLU A 421 25.13 1.70 -17.33
N HIS A 422 25.12 2.00 -16.00
CA HIS A 422 26.14 2.82 -15.33
C HIS A 422 26.97 2.04 -14.28
N GLY A 423 27.14 0.73 -14.49
CA GLY A 423 28.10 -0.07 -13.73
C GLY A 423 27.57 -0.69 -12.44
N TYR A 424 26.25 -0.89 -12.31
CA TYR A 424 25.64 -1.68 -11.25
C TYR A 424 24.98 -2.93 -11.79
N THR A 425 25.30 -4.07 -11.22
CA THR A 425 24.70 -5.36 -11.61
C THR A 425 23.64 -5.79 -10.60
N ILE A 426 22.47 -6.23 -11.07
CA ILE A 426 21.45 -6.81 -10.21
C ILE A 426 21.89 -8.21 -9.79
N THR A 427 22.04 -8.43 -8.49
CA THR A 427 22.43 -9.72 -7.91
C THR A 427 21.29 -10.45 -7.21
N ASN A 428 20.19 -9.76 -6.92
CA ASN A 428 18.98 -10.37 -6.37
C ASN A 428 17.72 -9.58 -6.78
N CYS A 429 16.62 -10.30 -7.01
CA CYS A 429 15.30 -9.74 -7.29
C CYS A 429 14.24 -10.54 -6.52
N GLN A 430 13.69 -9.94 -5.45
CA GLN A 430 12.78 -10.61 -4.55
C GLN A 430 11.44 -9.89 -4.44
N PRO A 431 10.38 -10.40 -5.09
CA PRO A 431 9.02 -9.92 -4.90
C PRO A 431 8.44 -10.29 -3.53
N VAL A 432 7.60 -9.39 -2.98
CA VAL A 432 6.91 -9.59 -1.70
C VAL A 432 5.44 -9.21 -1.84
N ASP A 433 4.53 -10.08 -1.41
CA ASP A 433 3.08 -9.83 -1.43
C ASP A 433 2.63 -8.99 -0.23
N MET A 434 2.89 -7.69 -0.27
CA MET A 434 2.43 -6.75 0.77
C MET A 434 0.90 -6.58 0.78
N PHE A 435 0.22 -6.89 -0.32
CA PHE A 435 -1.19 -6.63 -0.51
C PHE A 435 -1.92 -7.88 -1.05
N PRO A 436 -2.08 -8.94 -0.24
CA PRO A 436 -2.81 -10.14 -0.63
C PRO A 436 -4.16 -9.84 -1.28
N HIS A 437 -4.56 -10.66 -2.25
CA HIS A 437 -5.78 -10.52 -3.06
C HIS A 437 -5.83 -9.31 -4.01
N THR A 438 -4.77 -8.52 -4.08
CA THR A 438 -4.66 -7.40 -5.03
C THR A 438 -3.53 -7.65 -6.03
N PHE A 439 -3.52 -6.91 -7.14
CA PHE A 439 -2.42 -6.95 -8.09
C PHE A 439 -1.18 -6.16 -7.62
N HIS A 440 -1.28 -5.41 -6.52
CA HIS A 440 -0.13 -4.67 -5.98
C HIS A 440 0.94 -5.61 -5.45
N ILE A 441 2.18 -5.18 -5.57
CA ILE A 441 3.35 -5.94 -5.19
C ILE A 441 4.45 -4.98 -4.74
N GLU A 442 5.24 -5.39 -3.78
CA GLU A 442 6.53 -4.78 -3.46
C GLU A 442 7.63 -5.66 -4.06
N ASN A 443 8.73 -5.04 -4.48
CA ASN A 443 9.87 -5.77 -4.99
C ASN A 443 11.17 -5.20 -4.46
N ILE A 444 12.10 -6.07 -4.08
CA ILE A 444 13.44 -5.72 -3.61
C ILE A 444 14.42 -6.05 -4.73
N LEU A 445 15.19 -5.08 -5.18
CA LEU A 445 16.37 -5.30 -6.01
C LEU A 445 17.63 -5.03 -5.20
N ARG A 446 18.59 -5.93 -5.28
CA ARG A 446 19.94 -5.72 -4.80
C ARG A 446 20.88 -5.50 -5.96
N PHE A 447 21.63 -4.42 -5.92
CA PHE A 447 22.66 -4.12 -6.90
C PHE A 447 24.03 -4.13 -6.22
N GLU A 448 25.01 -4.63 -6.94
CA GLU A 448 26.42 -4.49 -6.61
C GLU A 448 27.10 -3.64 -7.69
N LYS A 449 28.07 -2.84 -7.26
CA LYS A 449 28.90 -2.09 -8.17
C LYS A 449 29.85 -3.06 -8.90
N SER A 450 29.81 -3.03 -10.24
CA SER A 450 30.63 -3.87 -11.12
C SER A 450 32.09 -3.46 -11.11
#